data_317c4d5d45a2e2eb0b5eb539be08cd53
#
_entry.id   317c4d5d45a2e2eb0b5eb539be08cd53
#
_cell.length_a   1.000
_cell.length_b   1.000
_cell.length_c   1.000
_cell.angle_alpha   90.00
_cell.angle_beta   90.00
_cell.angle_gamma   90.00
#
_symmetry.space_group_name_H-M   'P 1'
#
loop_
_entity.id
_entity.type
_entity.pdbx_description
1 polymer ?
#
loop_
_entity_poly.entity_id
_entity_poly.type
_entity_poly.pdbx_seq_one_letter_code
_entity_poly.pdbx_strand_id
1 'polypeptide(L)'
;MTSTAEQMRAWTGPAILTYGFRPFFFGAAVWAALAMVLWVPMLSGHLMLPIAFDPVSWHAHEFLYGYLGAVVAGFLLTAVPNWTGRLPIVGWPLGGLAALWFAGRVAVNFSAGLPTLLVAVVDLAFPVMLATVIGREIVAGRNWRNLIVLGMLVIFTVGNALFHWEAARGEYAAQGYGLRLGLGAGILMIAVIGGRIVPSFTRNWLVKRRSAVLPVAPMQSFDKGALAALLVALVLWVALPLGTPTGFALALAGVLHALRLARWAGHRTFAEPLVTVLHAGYAFVPLGALALAAEILAPGSFGMAGAQHFWMAGAIGLMTLAVMTRATLGHTGQDLRAGGGTVVIYLALILSVFARVAGGVWPEFSSPMNTVAGLFWTLAFGSFAVIYGGLLLRLPAAKRI
;
A
#
# COMPACT_ATOMS: atom_id res chain seq x y z
N MET A 1 32.91 -1.56 11.21
CA MET A 1 31.68 -1.91 10.43
C MET A 1 31.55 -0.85 9.35
N THR A 2 31.47 -1.24 8.09
CA THR A 2 31.28 -0.30 6.97
C THR A 2 29.93 0.41 7.10
N SER A 3 29.90 1.73 6.88
CA SER A 3 28.67 2.51 6.88
C SER A 3 27.79 2.16 5.68
N THR A 4 26.47 2.42 5.78
CA THR A 4 25.55 2.29 4.64
C THR A 4 26.05 3.01 3.39
N ALA A 5 26.63 4.20 3.58
CA ALA A 5 27.20 4.99 2.50
C ALA A 5 28.44 4.31 1.86
N GLU A 6 29.26 3.62 2.66
CA GLU A 6 30.42 2.87 2.15
C GLU A 6 29.99 1.62 1.38
N GLN A 7 28.98 0.88 1.86
CA GLN A 7 28.44 -0.26 1.11
C GLN A 7 27.81 0.16 -0.22
N MET A 8 27.11 1.29 -0.24
CA MET A 8 26.53 1.83 -1.47
C MET A 8 27.64 2.31 -2.44
N ARG A 9 28.72 2.89 -1.94
CA ARG A 9 29.87 3.30 -2.76
C ARG A 9 30.68 2.11 -3.30
N ALA A 10 30.77 1.04 -2.53
CA ALA A 10 31.45 -0.19 -2.93
C ALA A 10 30.64 -1.02 -3.94
N TRP A 11 29.34 -0.74 -4.10
CA TRP A 11 28.51 -1.46 -5.06
C TRP A 11 28.75 -0.96 -6.49
N THR A 12 29.25 -1.82 -7.33
CA THR A 12 29.56 -1.54 -8.75
C THR A 12 28.52 -2.07 -9.73
N GLY A 13 27.49 -2.77 -9.22
CA GLY A 13 26.41 -3.34 -10.03
C GLY A 13 25.29 -2.34 -10.35
N PRO A 14 24.11 -2.81 -10.83
CA PRO A 14 23.00 -1.97 -11.24
C PRO A 14 22.53 -1.02 -10.12
N ALA A 15 22.28 0.23 -10.47
CA ALA A 15 21.86 1.29 -9.55
C ALA A 15 20.53 0.95 -8.82
N ILE A 16 19.65 0.23 -9.49
CA ILE A 16 18.35 -0.21 -8.92
C ILE A 16 18.51 -1.10 -7.68
N LEU A 17 19.65 -1.77 -7.52
CA LEU A 17 19.96 -2.65 -6.40
C LEU A 17 20.72 -1.96 -5.25
N THR A 18 20.85 -0.64 -5.27
CA THR A 18 21.55 0.11 -4.21
C THR A 18 20.71 0.36 -2.96
N TYR A 19 19.38 0.27 -3.06
CA TYR A 19 18.46 0.54 -1.94
C TYR A 19 17.15 -0.18 -2.13
N GLY A 20 16.56 -0.69 -1.03
CA GLY A 20 15.33 -1.51 -1.07
C GLY A 20 14.14 -0.85 -1.78
N PHE A 21 13.93 0.47 -1.61
CA PHE A 21 12.81 1.17 -2.25
C PHE A 21 12.90 1.19 -3.78
N ARG A 22 14.11 1.16 -4.36
CA ARG A 22 14.31 1.36 -5.81
C ARG A 22 13.62 0.28 -6.66
N PRO A 23 13.97 -1.03 -6.53
CA PRO A 23 13.36 -2.06 -7.34
C PRO A 23 11.87 -2.23 -7.04
N PHE A 24 11.50 -2.10 -5.77
CA PHE A 24 10.13 -2.38 -5.34
C PHE A 24 9.16 -1.24 -5.64
N PHE A 25 9.54 0.03 -5.49
CA PHE A 25 8.66 1.14 -5.86
C PHE A 25 8.50 1.26 -7.37
N PHE A 26 9.60 1.05 -8.13
CA PHE A 26 9.52 1.04 -9.58
C PHE A 26 8.68 -0.14 -10.08
N GLY A 27 8.99 -1.36 -9.63
CA GLY A 27 8.25 -2.57 -9.98
C GLY A 27 6.78 -2.50 -9.59
N ALA A 28 6.47 -2.01 -8.39
CA ALA A 28 5.09 -1.82 -7.92
C ALA A 28 4.30 -0.86 -8.81
N ALA A 29 4.89 0.28 -9.19
CA ALA A 29 4.21 1.26 -10.03
C ALA A 29 3.96 0.72 -11.44
N VAL A 30 4.98 0.08 -12.04
CA VAL A 30 4.84 -0.56 -13.36
C VAL A 30 3.78 -1.65 -13.30
N TRP A 31 3.81 -2.49 -12.26
CA TRP A 31 2.84 -3.57 -12.11
C TRP A 31 1.42 -3.05 -11.87
N ALA A 32 1.24 -2.05 -11.02
CA ALA A 32 -0.06 -1.44 -10.76
C ALA A 32 -0.69 -0.86 -12.03
N ALA A 33 0.11 -0.21 -12.90
CA ALA A 33 -0.35 0.31 -14.18
C ALA A 33 -0.67 -0.83 -15.16
N LEU A 34 0.24 -1.80 -15.32
CA LEU A 34 0.08 -2.92 -16.25
C LEU A 34 -1.11 -3.81 -15.85
N ALA A 35 -1.21 -4.18 -14.57
CA ALA A 35 -2.30 -5.00 -14.07
C ALA A 35 -3.67 -4.33 -14.30
N MET A 36 -3.76 -3.00 -14.23
CA MET A 36 -5.01 -2.29 -14.54
C MET A 36 -5.33 -2.29 -16.04
N VAL A 37 -4.31 -2.12 -16.89
CA VAL A 37 -4.46 -2.24 -18.36
C VAL A 37 -4.95 -3.63 -18.76
N LEU A 38 -4.55 -4.67 -18.05
CA LEU A 38 -5.05 -6.04 -18.26
C LEU A 38 -6.45 -6.23 -17.67
N TRP A 39 -6.68 -5.69 -16.47
CA TRP A 39 -7.91 -5.88 -15.71
C TRP A 39 -9.16 -5.31 -16.40
N VAL A 40 -9.10 -4.09 -16.92
CA VAL A 40 -10.27 -3.45 -17.53
C VAL A 40 -10.82 -4.24 -18.72
N PRO A 41 -10.00 -4.70 -19.69
CA PRO A 41 -10.46 -5.59 -20.75
C PRO A 41 -10.92 -6.97 -20.24
N MET A 42 -10.31 -7.52 -19.18
CA MET A 42 -10.77 -8.78 -18.58
C MET A 42 -12.16 -8.64 -17.99
N LEU A 43 -12.41 -7.55 -17.26
CA LEU A 43 -13.72 -7.28 -16.65
C LEU A 43 -14.83 -7.14 -17.72
N SER A 44 -14.50 -6.58 -18.87
CA SER A 44 -15.44 -6.40 -19.98
C SER A 44 -15.51 -7.62 -20.92
N GLY A 45 -14.78 -8.72 -20.64
CA GLY A 45 -14.77 -9.94 -21.44
C GLY A 45 -14.00 -9.85 -22.77
N HIS A 46 -13.24 -8.76 -23.00
CA HIS A 46 -12.43 -8.59 -24.20
C HIS A 46 -11.04 -9.22 -24.11
N LEU A 47 -10.60 -9.62 -22.92
CA LEU A 47 -9.32 -10.26 -22.70
C LEU A 47 -9.50 -11.48 -21.78
N MET A 48 -8.90 -12.59 -22.14
CA MET A 48 -8.76 -13.77 -21.27
C MET A 48 -7.28 -14.04 -21.05
N LEU A 49 -6.86 -14.07 -19.79
CA LEU A 49 -5.52 -14.49 -19.42
C LEU A 49 -5.52 -15.98 -19.05
N PRO A 50 -4.37 -16.68 -19.18
CA PRO A 50 -4.23 -18.08 -18.77
C PRO A 50 -4.09 -18.20 -17.23
N ILE A 51 -5.08 -17.72 -16.49
CA ILE A 51 -5.12 -17.67 -15.03
C ILE A 51 -6.09 -18.71 -14.46
N ALA A 52 -5.76 -19.26 -13.30
CA ALA A 52 -6.63 -20.17 -12.56
C ALA A 52 -7.67 -19.42 -11.69
N PHE A 53 -7.41 -18.17 -11.33
CA PHE A 53 -8.35 -17.32 -10.61
C PHE A 53 -9.46 -16.82 -11.54
N ASP A 54 -10.65 -16.58 -11.00
CA ASP A 54 -11.61 -15.73 -11.71
C ASP A 54 -11.05 -14.30 -11.87
N PRO A 55 -11.52 -13.53 -12.86
CA PRO A 55 -10.97 -12.19 -13.12
C PRO A 55 -10.98 -11.25 -11.91
N VAL A 56 -12.05 -11.28 -11.08
CA VAL A 56 -12.14 -10.37 -9.92
C VAL A 56 -11.20 -10.80 -8.81
N SER A 57 -11.07 -12.11 -8.55
CA SER A 57 -10.08 -12.65 -7.60
C SER A 57 -8.66 -12.37 -8.06
N TRP A 58 -8.36 -12.50 -9.37
CA TRP A 58 -7.06 -12.12 -9.91
C TRP A 58 -6.76 -10.63 -9.65
N HIS A 59 -7.71 -9.75 -9.95
CA HIS A 59 -7.57 -8.31 -9.68
C HIS A 59 -7.30 -8.05 -8.19
N ALA A 60 -8.11 -8.61 -7.31
CA ALA A 60 -7.95 -8.44 -5.87
C ALA A 60 -6.58 -8.92 -5.38
N HIS A 61 -6.12 -10.09 -5.85
CA HIS A 61 -4.82 -10.67 -5.52
C HIS A 61 -3.66 -9.78 -6.00
N GLU A 62 -3.67 -9.39 -7.27
CA GLU A 62 -2.56 -8.67 -7.87
C GLU A 62 -2.40 -7.25 -7.32
N PHE A 63 -3.49 -6.60 -6.92
CA PHE A 63 -3.43 -5.28 -6.31
C PHE A 63 -3.13 -5.33 -4.81
N LEU A 64 -3.63 -6.34 -4.11
CA LEU A 64 -3.36 -6.48 -2.67
C LEU A 64 -2.00 -7.11 -2.41
N TYR A 65 -1.75 -8.31 -2.92
CA TYR A 65 -0.54 -9.08 -2.61
C TYR A 65 0.61 -8.80 -3.58
N GLY A 66 0.31 -8.56 -4.84
CA GLY A 66 1.30 -8.20 -5.85
C GLY A 66 1.82 -6.77 -5.68
N TYR A 67 0.96 -5.79 -5.88
CA TYR A 67 1.33 -4.37 -5.82
C TYR A 67 1.66 -3.89 -4.40
N LEU A 68 0.72 -4.01 -3.45
CA LEU A 68 0.96 -3.54 -2.07
C LEU A 68 2.10 -4.31 -1.42
N GLY A 69 2.23 -5.62 -1.68
CA GLY A 69 3.34 -6.43 -1.17
C GLY A 69 4.70 -5.87 -1.58
N ALA A 70 4.86 -5.44 -2.84
CA ALA A 70 6.09 -4.79 -3.30
C ALA A 70 6.31 -3.42 -2.62
N VAL A 71 5.26 -2.59 -2.48
CA VAL A 71 5.41 -1.30 -1.79
C VAL A 71 5.80 -1.47 -0.34
N VAL A 72 5.20 -2.43 0.36
CA VAL A 72 5.56 -2.79 1.75
C VAL A 72 7.02 -3.23 1.84
N ALA A 73 7.50 -4.06 0.90
CA ALA A 73 8.89 -4.46 0.85
C ALA A 73 9.83 -3.27 0.66
N GLY A 74 9.57 -2.43 -0.34
CA GLY A 74 10.37 -1.23 -0.60
C GLY A 74 10.43 -0.29 0.61
N PHE A 75 9.30 -0.12 1.28
CA PHE A 75 9.21 0.68 2.51
C PHE A 75 10.00 0.03 3.67
N LEU A 76 9.75 -1.23 3.98
CA LEU A 76 10.39 -1.90 5.13
C LEU A 76 11.89 -2.08 4.96
N LEU A 77 12.36 -2.48 3.78
CA LEU A 77 13.79 -2.60 3.46
C LEU A 77 14.53 -1.25 3.53
N THR A 78 13.81 -0.14 3.49
CA THR A 78 14.37 1.21 3.63
C THR A 78 14.23 1.75 5.06
N ALA A 79 13.12 1.49 5.72
CA ALA A 79 12.82 2.03 7.04
C ALA A 79 13.47 1.23 8.18
N VAL A 80 13.49 -0.10 8.09
CA VAL A 80 14.02 -0.98 9.15
C VAL A 80 15.50 -0.72 9.45
N PRO A 81 16.40 -0.53 8.46
CA PRO A 81 17.78 -0.13 8.73
C PRO A 81 17.88 1.14 9.58
N ASN A 82 17.05 2.15 9.30
CA ASN A 82 17.03 3.39 10.09
C ASN A 82 16.51 3.17 11.53
N TRP A 83 15.62 2.21 11.72
CA TRP A 83 15.05 1.90 13.03
C TRP A 83 15.95 1.04 13.90
N THR A 84 16.77 0.18 13.27
CA THR A 84 17.62 -0.81 13.94
C THR A 84 19.07 -0.37 14.04
N GLY A 85 19.46 0.67 13.30
CA GLY A 85 20.86 1.09 13.17
C GLY A 85 21.73 0.10 12.37
N ARG A 86 21.10 -0.86 11.67
CA ARG A 86 21.78 -1.87 10.85
C ARG A 86 21.93 -1.42 9.40
N LEU A 87 22.78 -2.13 8.65
CA LEU A 87 22.98 -1.83 7.23
C LEU A 87 21.81 -2.33 6.38
N PRO A 88 21.41 -1.59 5.33
CA PRO A 88 20.38 -2.03 4.40
C PRO A 88 20.87 -3.23 3.56
N ILE A 89 19.90 -4.00 3.08
CA ILE A 89 20.16 -5.04 2.09
C ILE A 89 20.34 -4.37 0.73
N VAL A 90 21.47 -4.61 0.10
CA VAL A 90 21.86 -4.06 -1.20
C VAL A 90 22.42 -5.15 -2.12
N GLY A 91 22.51 -4.89 -3.40
CA GLY A 91 23.15 -5.80 -4.36
C GLY A 91 22.30 -7.04 -4.67
N TRP A 92 22.99 -8.15 -4.96
CA TRP A 92 22.32 -9.37 -5.41
C TRP A 92 21.32 -9.99 -4.41
N PRO A 93 21.50 -9.92 -3.08
CA PRO A 93 20.45 -10.34 -2.13
C PRO A 93 19.15 -9.54 -2.30
N LEU A 94 19.23 -8.23 -2.58
CA LEU A 94 18.07 -7.42 -2.91
C LEU A 94 17.48 -7.82 -4.28
N GLY A 95 18.35 -8.11 -5.25
CA GLY A 95 17.97 -8.64 -6.56
C GLY A 95 17.21 -9.97 -6.46
N GLY A 96 17.66 -10.85 -5.57
CA GLY A 96 16.98 -12.12 -5.29
C GLY A 96 15.55 -11.93 -4.74
N LEU A 97 15.36 -10.99 -3.80
CA LEU A 97 14.02 -10.65 -3.31
C LEU A 97 13.12 -10.08 -4.41
N ALA A 98 13.66 -9.19 -5.27
CA ALA A 98 12.91 -8.65 -6.40
C ALA A 98 12.56 -9.74 -7.43
N ALA A 99 13.47 -10.68 -7.68
CA ALA A 99 13.22 -11.83 -8.55
C ALA A 99 12.14 -12.77 -8.01
N LEU A 100 12.12 -13.03 -6.68
CA LEU A 100 11.05 -13.82 -6.05
C LEU A 100 9.70 -13.12 -6.20
N TRP A 101 9.62 -11.81 -5.98
CA TRP A 101 8.41 -11.06 -6.22
C TRP A 101 7.92 -11.18 -7.67
N PHE A 102 8.83 -10.99 -8.63
CA PHE A 102 8.51 -11.09 -10.05
C PHE A 102 8.08 -12.50 -10.45
N ALA A 103 8.75 -13.54 -9.92
CA ALA A 103 8.37 -14.93 -10.15
C ALA A 103 6.94 -15.24 -9.68
N GLY A 104 6.52 -14.68 -8.53
CA GLY A 104 5.13 -14.76 -8.07
C GLY A 104 4.15 -14.15 -9.09
N ARG A 105 4.49 -12.97 -9.63
CA ARG A 105 3.64 -12.32 -10.67
C ARG A 105 3.51 -13.21 -11.91
N VAL A 106 4.62 -13.78 -12.38
CA VAL A 106 4.61 -14.71 -13.53
C VAL A 106 3.78 -15.95 -13.21
N ALA A 107 4.00 -16.59 -12.05
CA ALA A 107 3.28 -17.81 -11.67
C ALA A 107 1.76 -17.59 -11.61
N VAL A 108 1.30 -16.48 -11.04
CA VAL A 108 -0.13 -16.16 -10.95
C VAL A 108 -0.72 -15.87 -12.34
N ASN A 109 -0.01 -15.15 -13.21
CA ASN A 109 -0.52 -14.80 -14.55
C ASN A 109 -0.53 -15.96 -15.53
N PHE A 110 0.19 -17.04 -15.27
CA PHE A 110 0.20 -18.26 -16.07
C PHE A 110 -0.30 -19.48 -15.30
N SER A 111 -1.13 -19.25 -14.27
CA SER A 111 -1.54 -20.26 -13.30
C SER A 111 -2.46 -21.35 -13.85
N ALA A 112 -3.18 -21.13 -14.96
CA ALA A 112 -4.09 -22.14 -15.54
C ALA A 112 -3.37 -23.44 -15.97
N GLY A 113 -2.09 -23.35 -16.34
CA GLY A 113 -1.27 -24.50 -16.74
C GLY A 113 -0.39 -25.08 -15.63
N LEU A 114 -0.50 -24.58 -14.40
CA LEU A 114 0.38 -24.94 -13.29
C LEU A 114 -0.42 -25.60 -12.13
N PRO A 115 0.20 -26.54 -11.39
CA PRO A 115 -0.40 -27.02 -10.16
C PRO A 115 -0.65 -25.86 -9.17
N THR A 116 -1.83 -25.78 -8.56
CA THR A 116 -2.22 -24.67 -7.67
C THR A 116 -1.27 -24.50 -6.49
N LEU A 117 -0.77 -25.62 -5.92
CA LEU A 117 0.23 -25.60 -4.85
C LEU A 117 1.55 -24.97 -5.32
N LEU A 118 1.99 -25.24 -6.55
CA LEU A 118 3.22 -24.62 -7.08
C LEU A 118 3.07 -23.11 -7.20
N VAL A 119 1.93 -22.64 -7.75
CA VAL A 119 1.64 -21.21 -7.85
C VAL A 119 1.66 -20.54 -6.47
N ALA A 120 0.99 -21.14 -5.48
CA ALA A 120 0.95 -20.64 -4.12
C ALA A 120 2.36 -20.60 -3.47
N VAL A 121 3.17 -21.66 -3.61
CA VAL A 121 4.52 -21.70 -3.05
C VAL A 121 5.43 -20.64 -3.68
N VAL A 122 5.38 -20.47 -5.00
CA VAL A 122 6.20 -19.46 -5.70
C VAL A 122 5.79 -18.04 -5.29
N ASP A 123 4.49 -17.76 -5.21
CA ASP A 123 4.02 -16.44 -4.81
C ASP A 123 4.32 -16.12 -3.34
N LEU A 124 4.08 -17.08 -2.44
CA LEU A 124 4.33 -16.93 -1.00
C LEU A 124 5.82 -16.89 -0.65
N ALA A 125 6.72 -17.40 -1.51
CA ALA A 125 8.16 -17.36 -1.25
C ALA A 125 8.66 -15.93 -1.02
N PHE A 126 8.13 -14.96 -1.74
CA PHE A 126 8.52 -13.56 -1.58
C PHE A 126 8.14 -12.98 -0.20
N PRO A 127 6.86 -12.93 0.22
CA PRO A 127 6.50 -12.33 1.50
C PRO A 127 7.06 -13.12 2.69
N VAL A 128 7.24 -14.44 2.61
CA VAL A 128 7.90 -15.26 3.64
C VAL A 128 9.37 -14.88 3.78
N MET A 129 10.10 -14.78 2.66
CA MET A 129 11.50 -14.36 2.68
C MET A 129 11.63 -12.92 3.21
N LEU A 130 10.74 -12.02 2.79
CA LEU A 130 10.72 -10.65 3.31
C LEU A 130 10.50 -10.63 4.82
N ALA A 131 9.51 -11.37 5.34
CA ALA A 131 9.25 -11.46 6.79
C ALA A 131 10.45 -12.01 7.56
N THR A 132 11.12 -13.02 7.01
CA THR A 132 12.34 -13.62 7.59
C THR A 132 13.47 -12.60 7.68
N VAL A 133 13.71 -11.86 6.58
CA VAL A 133 14.73 -10.83 6.51
C VAL A 133 14.45 -9.71 7.50
N ILE A 134 13.23 -9.16 7.51
CA ILE A 134 12.83 -8.08 8.42
C ILE A 134 12.88 -8.56 9.88
N GLY A 135 12.43 -9.77 10.15
CA GLY A 135 12.50 -10.39 11.49
C GLY A 135 13.94 -10.49 11.99
N ARG A 136 14.86 -10.98 11.15
CA ARG A 136 16.29 -11.04 11.47
C ARG A 136 16.86 -9.67 11.83
N GLU A 137 16.55 -8.62 11.06
CA GLU A 137 17.07 -7.27 11.31
C GLU A 137 16.49 -6.66 12.60
N ILE A 138 15.21 -6.89 12.90
CA ILE A 138 14.57 -6.42 14.14
C ILE A 138 15.17 -7.10 15.38
N VAL A 139 15.36 -8.42 15.33
CA VAL A 139 15.93 -9.21 16.43
C VAL A 139 17.40 -8.83 16.64
N ALA A 140 18.20 -8.80 15.58
CA ALA A 140 19.61 -8.45 15.67
C ALA A 140 19.86 -7.01 16.11
N GLY A 141 18.95 -6.07 15.75
CA GLY A 141 18.97 -4.68 16.21
C GLY A 141 18.30 -4.47 17.58
N ARG A 142 17.78 -5.51 18.23
CA ARG A 142 17.03 -5.46 19.51
C ARG A 142 15.91 -4.42 19.50
N ASN A 143 15.27 -4.18 18.33
CA ASN A 143 14.26 -3.17 18.17
C ASN A 143 12.85 -3.77 18.34
N TRP A 144 12.52 -4.23 19.53
CA TRP A 144 11.28 -4.93 19.88
C TRP A 144 10.01 -4.11 19.60
N ARG A 145 10.12 -2.78 19.56
CA ARG A 145 8.99 -1.88 19.25
C ARG A 145 8.44 -2.09 17.83
N ASN A 146 9.24 -2.60 16.92
CA ASN A 146 8.86 -2.85 15.53
C ASN A 146 8.39 -4.30 15.27
N LEU A 147 8.32 -5.16 16.30
CA LEU A 147 7.68 -6.48 16.17
C LEU A 147 6.21 -6.37 15.72
N ILE A 148 5.53 -5.27 16.07
CA ILE A 148 4.15 -5.04 15.60
C ILE A 148 4.10 -4.94 14.06
N VAL A 149 5.10 -4.35 13.43
CA VAL A 149 5.19 -4.26 11.97
C VAL A 149 5.45 -5.63 11.35
N LEU A 150 6.34 -6.43 11.96
CA LEU A 150 6.56 -7.81 11.55
C LEU A 150 5.30 -8.66 11.71
N GLY A 151 4.58 -8.50 12.83
CA GLY A 151 3.29 -9.19 13.06
C GLY A 151 2.26 -8.88 11.97
N MET A 152 2.14 -7.61 11.60
CA MET A 152 1.24 -7.20 10.50
C MET A 152 1.68 -7.79 9.14
N LEU A 153 2.99 -7.87 8.86
CA LEU A 153 3.52 -8.51 7.65
C LEU A 153 3.24 -10.03 7.64
N VAL A 154 3.36 -10.68 8.79
CA VAL A 154 3.02 -12.11 8.93
C VAL A 154 1.52 -12.33 8.69
N ILE A 155 0.65 -11.50 9.28
CA ILE A 155 -0.80 -11.57 9.05
C ILE A 155 -1.14 -11.34 7.58
N PHE A 156 -0.48 -10.39 6.93
CA PHE A 156 -0.62 -10.14 5.49
C PHE A 156 -0.21 -11.36 4.66
N THR A 157 0.89 -12.02 5.01
CA THR A 157 1.37 -13.26 4.37
C THR A 157 0.39 -14.42 4.58
N VAL A 158 -0.15 -14.57 5.78
CA VAL A 158 -1.20 -15.59 6.08
C VAL A 158 -2.46 -15.29 5.26
N GLY A 159 -2.84 -14.02 5.13
CA GLY A 159 -3.95 -13.62 4.27
C GLY A 159 -3.74 -14.07 2.82
N ASN A 160 -2.53 -13.91 2.26
CA ASN A 160 -2.19 -14.40 0.93
C ASN A 160 -2.29 -15.93 0.83
N ALA A 161 -1.80 -16.66 1.82
CA ALA A 161 -1.91 -18.12 1.85
C ALA A 161 -3.37 -18.58 1.87
N LEU A 162 -4.21 -17.93 2.68
CA LEU A 162 -5.64 -18.22 2.72
C LEU A 162 -6.33 -17.89 1.39
N PHE A 163 -5.94 -16.79 0.73
CA PHE A 163 -6.47 -16.43 -0.58
C PHE A 163 -6.21 -17.53 -1.63
N HIS A 164 -4.97 -18.05 -1.68
CA HIS A 164 -4.63 -19.18 -2.55
C HIS A 164 -5.41 -20.45 -2.16
N TRP A 165 -5.57 -20.71 -0.87
CA TRP A 165 -6.33 -21.84 -0.37
C TRP A 165 -7.82 -21.78 -0.79
N GLU A 166 -8.46 -20.65 -0.61
CA GLU A 166 -9.85 -20.41 -1.00
C GLU A 166 -10.03 -20.59 -2.51
N ALA A 167 -9.16 -19.98 -3.31
CA ALA A 167 -9.20 -20.09 -4.76
C ALA A 167 -8.97 -21.54 -5.25
N ALA A 168 -8.05 -22.28 -4.61
CA ALA A 168 -7.79 -23.69 -4.95
C ALA A 168 -8.99 -24.62 -4.66
N ARG A 169 -9.91 -24.21 -3.79
CA ARG A 169 -11.16 -24.90 -3.48
C ARG A 169 -12.32 -24.49 -4.40
N GLY A 170 -12.08 -23.58 -5.33
CA GLY A 170 -13.11 -23.02 -6.19
C GLY A 170 -14.00 -22.00 -5.48
N GLU A 171 -13.59 -21.48 -4.31
CA GLU A 171 -14.31 -20.43 -3.59
C GLU A 171 -14.01 -19.06 -4.23
N TYR A 172 -14.93 -18.09 -4.06
CA TYR A 172 -14.75 -16.75 -4.56
C TYR A 172 -13.82 -15.94 -3.63
N ALA A 173 -12.50 -16.09 -3.84
CA ALA A 173 -11.46 -15.57 -2.97
C ALA A 173 -11.50 -14.03 -2.82
N ALA A 174 -12.05 -13.30 -3.81
CA ALA A 174 -12.26 -11.85 -3.74
C ALA A 174 -13.23 -11.41 -2.62
N GLN A 175 -13.95 -12.35 -1.99
CA GLN A 175 -14.80 -12.10 -0.81
C GLN A 175 -14.43 -13.00 0.37
N GLY A 176 -13.32 -13.73 0.27
CA GLY A 176 -12.85 -14.70 1.26
C GLY A 176 -12.20 -14.09 2.50
N TYR A 177 -11.82 -14.96 3.41
CA TYR A 177 -11.04 -14.61 4.60
C TYR A 177 -9.67 -14.06 4.23
N GLY A 178 -9.05 -14.64 3.19
CA GLY A 178 -7.75 -14.19 2.66
C GLY A 178 -7.78 -12.72 2.31
N LEU A 179 -8.74 -12.28 1.48
CA LEU A 179 -8.89 -10.87 1.11
C LEU A 179 -9.05 -9.98 2.35
N ARG A 180 -10.01 -10.31 3.22
CA ARG A 180 -10.31 -9.47 4.40
C ARG A 180 -9.13 -9.38 5.36
N LEU A 181 -8.42 -10.47 5.58
CA LEU A 181 -7.24 -10.50 6.46
C LEU A 181 -6.09 -9.68 5.87
N GLY A 182 -5.78 -9.86 4.59
CA GLY A 182 -4.73 -9.10 3.91
C GLY A 182 -5.04 -7.61 3.83
N LEU A 183 -6.27 -7.25 3.45
CA LEU A 183 -6.71 -5.86 3.40
C LEU A 183 -6.72 -5.23 4.80
N GLY A 184 -7.24 -5.95 5.80
CA GLY A 184 -7.22 -5.50 7.20
C GLY A 184 -5.80 -5.24 7.70
N ALA A 185 -4.85 -6.15 7.40
CA ALA A 185 -3.44 -5.95 7.74
C ALA A 185 -2.84 -4.71 7.04
N GLY A 186 -3.15 -4.50 5.76
CA GLY A 186 -2.73 -3.32 4.99
C GLY A 186 -3.26 -2.01 5.60
N ILE A 187 -4.54 -1.96 5.94
CA ILE A 187 -5.16 -0.79 6.58
C ILE A 187 -4.59 -0.55 7.97
N LEU A 188 -4.36 -1.60 8.75
CA LEU A 188 -3.72 -1.46 10.07
C LEU A 188 -2.27 -0.96 9.94
N MET A 189 -1.50 -1.43 8.94
CA MET A 189 -0.17 -0.89 8.64
C MET A 189 -0.23 0.62 8.33
N ILE A 190 -1.17 1.05 7.49
CA ILE A 190 -1.37 2.48 7.20
C ILE A 190 -1.76 3.25 8.46
N ALA A 191 -2.67 2.73 9.27
CA ALA A 191 -3.10 3.39 10.50
C ALA A 191 -1.97 3.55 11.54
N VAL A 192 -1.12 2.52 11.70
CA VAL A 192 0.01 2.52 12.64
C VAL A 192 1.17 3.37 12.10
N ILE A 193 1.62 3.11 10.88
CA ILE A 193 2.79 3.79 10.28
C ILE A 193 2.41 5.21 9.88
N GLY A 194 1.29 5.41 9.18
CA GLY A 194 0.78 6.72 8.81
C GLY A 194 0.54 7.61 10.01
N GLY A 195 0.01 7.05 11.11
CA GLY A 195 -0.17 7.77 12.37
C GLY A 195 1.12 8.24 13.06
N ARG A 196 2.28 7.75 12.63
CA ARG A 196 3.60 8.26 13.04
C ARG A 196 4.16 9.25 12.04
N ILE A 197 4.12 8.93 10.75
CA ILE A 197 4.80 9.70 9.72
C ILE A 197 4.02 10.97 9.33
N VAL A 198 2.69 10.92 9.23
CA VAL A 198 1.89 12.07 8.80
C VAL A 198 2.04 13.26 9.75
N PRO A 199 1.79 13.14 11.09
CA PRO A 199 1.98 14.25 12.00
C PRO A 199 3.46 14.68 12.11
N SER A 200 4.41 13.75 11.97
CA SER A 200 5.84 14.08 12.03
C SER A 200 6.28 14.91 10.83
N PHE A 201 5.87 14.55 9.61
CA PHE A 201 6.21 15.30 8.41
C PHE A 201 5.49 16.65 8.37
N THR A 202 4.24 16.71 8.82
CA THR A 202 3.50 17.94 8.98
C THR A 202 4.20 18.88 9.95
N ARG A 203 4.61 18.38 11.13
CA ARG A 203 5.35 19.15 12.11
C ARG A 203 6.66 19.70 11.53
N ASN A 204 7.47 18.85 10.90
CA ASN A 204 8.75 19.26 10.31
C ASN A 204 8.57 20.37 9.26
N TRP A 205 7.53 20.29 8.46
CA TRP A 205 7.23 21.29 7.44
C TRP A 205 6.74 22.61 8.06
N LEU A 206 5.82 22.55 9.05
CA LEU A 206 5.28 23.73 9.75
C LEU A 206 6.33 24.45 10.58
N VAL A 207 7.23 23.70 11.25
CA VAL A 207 8.35 24.29 12.00
C VAL A 207 9.27 25.10 11.08
N LYS A 208 9.62 24.56 9.90
CA LYS A 208 10.40 25.31 8.90
C LYS A 208 9.73 26.60 8.46
N ARG A 209 8.40 26.68 8.53
CA ARG A 209 7.59 27.87 8.20
C ARG A 209 7.27 28.74 9.42
N ARG A 210 7.83 28.44 10.57
CA ARG A 210 7.60 29.19 11.83
C ARG A 210 6.12 29.28 12.20
N SER A 211 5.34 28.21 11.90
CA SER A 211 3.91 28.16 12.25
C SER A 211 3.71 28.11 13.77
N ALA A 212 2.80 28.94 14.29
CA ALA A 212 2.42 28.92 15.71
C ALA A 212 1.60 27.67 16.08
N VAL A 213 0.92 27.04 15.13
CA VAL A 213 0.10 25.85 15.35
C VAL A 213 0.81 24.63 14.77
N LEU A 214 1.05 23.64 15.64
CA LEU A 214 1.70 22.37 15.30
C LEU A 214 0.72 21.20 15.53
N PRO A 215 0.89 20.07 14.82
CA PRO A 215 0.13 18.86 15.08
C PRO A 215 0.44 18.33 16.49
N VAL A 216 -0.51 17.61 17.07
CA VAL A 216 -0.28 16.86 18.32
C VAL A 216 0.82 15.80 18.10
N ALA A 217 1.54 15.48 19.18
CA ALA A 217 2.55 14.43 19.14
C ALA A 217 1.91 13.09 18.77
N PRO A 218 2.57 12.26 17.95
CA PRO A 218 2.02 10.96 17.55
C PRO A 218 1.98 9.97 18.73
N MET A 219 1.07 8.98 18.62
CA MET A 219 0.97 7.83 19.53
C MET A 219 0.60 8.16 20.98
N GLN A 220 -0.22 9.20 21.19
CA GLN A 220 -0.83 9.50 22.48
C GLN A 220 -1.90 8.44 22.84
N SER A 221 -2.45 8.52 24.07
CA SER A 221 -3.47 7.55 24.54
C SER A 221 -4.70 7.49 23.65
N PHE A 222 -5.18 8.63 23.13
CA PHE A 222 -6.24 8.68 22.15
C PHE A 222 -5.89 7.91 20.85
N ASP A 223 -4.66 8.07 20.33
CA ASP A 223 -4.21 7.37 19.15
C ASP A 223 -4.20 5.85 19.34
N LYS A 224 -3.78 5.40 20.53
CA LYS A 224 -3.78 3.98 20.91
C LYS A 224 -5.21 3.43 21.01
N GLY A 225 -6.13 4.21 21.58
CA GLY A 225 -7.56 3.86 21.64
C GLY A 225 -8.19 3.74 20.25
N ALA A 226 -7.92 4.70 19.36
CA ALA A 226 -8.40 4.65 17.98
C ALA A 226 -7.83 3.43 17.22
N LEU A 227 -6.55 3.11 17.39
CA LEU A 227 -5.93 1.92 16.80
C LEU A 227 -6.52 0.61 17.35
N ALA A 228 -6.79 0.55 18.66
CA ALA A 228 -7.44 -0.62 19.26
C ALA A 228 -8.86 -0.81 18.74
N ALA A 229 -9.64 0.27 18.61
CA ALA A 229 -10.98 0.23 18.03
C ALA A 229 -10.95 -0.26 16.57
N LEU A 230 -9.99 0.23 15.77
CA LEU A 230 -9.81 -0.24 14.39
C LEU A 230 -9.44 -1.73 14.35
N LEU A 231 -8.52 -2.18 15.20
CA LEU A 231 -8.13 -3.59 15.27
C LEU A 231 -9.34 -4.48 15.60
N VAL A 232 -10.14 -4.10 16.59
CA VAL A 232 -11.38 -4.85 16.94
C VAL A 232 -12.35 -4.86 15.77
N ALA A 233 -12.56 -3.72 15.10
CA ALA A 233 -13.44 -3.63 13.94
C ALA A 233 -12.97 -4.51 12.78
N LEU A 234 -11.65 -4.56 12.51
CA LEU A 234 -11.07 -5.41 11.46
C LEU A 234 -11.18 -6.90 11.80
N VAL A 235 -10.97 -7.29 13.05
CA VAL A 235 -11.15 -8.68 13.51
C VAL A 235 -12.62 -9.10 13.34
N LEU A 236 -13.56 -8.25 13.75
CA LEU A 236 -14.99 -8.51 13.55
C LEU A 236 -15.32 -8.59 12.05
N TRP A 237 -14.76 -7.72 11.23
CA TRP A 237 -15.00 -7.75 9.78
C TRP A 237 -14.45 -9.01 9.10
N VAL A 238 -13.34 -9.56 9.57
CA VAL A 238 -12.83 -10.85 9.09
C VAL A 238 -13.77 -11.98 9.49
N ALA A 239 -14.23 -12.01 10.75
CA ALA A 239 -15.00 -13.12 11.32
C ALA A 239 -16.50 -13.05 10.97
N LEU A 240 -17.07 -11.85 11.00
CA LEU A 240 -18.52 -11.58 10.84
C LEU A 240 -18.73 -10.42 9.83
N PRO A 241 -18.37 -10.60 8.53
CA PRO A 241 -18.25 -9.51 7.56
C PRO A 241 -19.55 -8.71 7.35
N LEU A 242 -20.69 -9.32 7.53
CA LEU A 242 -22.02 -8.70 7.37
C LEU A 242 -22.76 -8.52 8.71
N GLY A 243 -22.09 -8.79 9.83
CA GLY A 243 -22.72 -8.70 11.15
C GLY A 243 -22.97 -7.26 11.59
N THR A 244 -24.13 -6.98 12.16
CA THR A 244 -24.46 -5.68 12.75
C THR A 244 -23.39 -5.18 13.75
N PRO A 245 -22.81 -6.02 14.64
CA PRO A 245 -21.71 -5.59 15.51
C PRO A 245 -20.49 -5.08 14.72
N THR A 246 -20.18 -5.69 13.57
CA THR A 246 -19.09 -5.23 12.69
C THR A 246 -19.40 -3.85 12.14
N GLY A 247 -20.63 -3.60 11.69
CA GLY A 247 -21.03 -2.28 11.19
C GLY A 247 -20.83 -1.19 12.25
N PHE A 248 -21.30 -1.40 13.48
CA PHE A 248 -21.10 -0.43 14.58
C PHE A 248 -19.63 -0.26 14.98
N ALA A 249 -18.85 -1.34 15.02
CA ALA A 249 -17.42 -1.27 15.32
C ALA A 249 -16.66 -0.47 14.26
N LEU A 250 -16.96 -0.67 12.96
CA LEU A 250 -16.40 0.09 11.85
C LEU A 250 -16.81 1.56 11.90
N ALA A 251 -18.07 1.86 12.22
CA ALA A 251 -18.53 3.24 12.38
C ALA A 251 -17.78 3.95 13.50
N LEU A 252 -17.63 3.32 14.67
CA LEU A 252 -16.86 3.85 15.79
C LEU A 252 -15.38 4.08 15.39
N ALA A 253 -14.74 3.08 14.79
CA ALA A 253 -13.36 3.18 14.33
C ALA A 253 -13.20 4.33 13.31
N GLY A 254 -14.12 4.46 12.37
CA GLY A 254 -14.15 5.54 11.38
C GLY A 254 -14.20 6.92 12.04
N VAL A 255 -15.10 7.15 12.98
CA VAL A 255 -15.22 8.41 13.73
C VAL A 255 -13.94 8.70 14.51
N LEU A 256 -13.40 7.73 15.25
CA LEU A 256 -12.17 7.91 16.02
C LEU A 256 -10.97 8.24 15.13
N HIS A 257 -10.84 7.61 13.96
CA HIS A 257 -9.76 7.91 13.00
C HIS A 257 -9.95 9.25 12.27
N ALA A 258 -11.19 9.70 12.05
CA ALA A 258 -11.46 11.06 11.55
C ALA A 258 -11.04 12.12 12.58
N LEU A 259 -11.41 11.94 13.84
CA LEU A 259 -10.97 12.81 14.96
C LEU A 259 -9.43 12.77 15.12
N ARG A 260 -8.82 11.60 14.95
CA ARG A 260 -7.36 11.46 14.98
C ARG A 260 -6.69 12.29 13.89
N LEU A 261 -7.18 12.21 12.66
CA LEU A 261 -6.67 12.97 11.52
C LEU A 261 -6.83 14.48 11.72
N ALA A 262 -7.97 14.94 12.23
CA ALA A 262 -8.26 16.35 12.49
C ALA A 262 -7.21 16.99 13.43
N ARG A 263 -6.61 16.21 14.34
CA ARG A 263 -5.60 16.67 15.30
C ARG A 263 -4.22 16.90 14.67
N TRP A 264 -4.01 16.56 13.40
CA TRP A 264 -2.70 16.61 12.74
C TRP A 264 -2.48 17.89 11.91
N ALA A 265 -3.35 18.89 12.04
CA ALA A 265 -3.23 20.19 11.40
C ALA A 265 -3.10 20.15 9.85
N GLY A 266 -3.74 19.17 9.20
CA GLY A 266 -3.67 18.96 7.75
C GLY A 266 -4.13 20.17 6.93
N HIS A 267 -5.13 20.92 7.42
CA HIS A 267 -5.65 22.15 6.79
C HIS A 267 -4.59 23.25 6.60
N ARG A 268 -3.44 23.14 7.24
CA ARG A 268 -2.33 24.08 7.12
C ARG A 268 -1.27 23.68 6.10
N THR A 269 -1.44 22.53 5.43
CA THR A 269 -0.42 21.95 4.55
C THR A 269 -0.66 22.17 3.05
N PHE A 270 -1.74 22.82 2.65
CA PHE A 270 -2.16 22.97 1.25
C PHE A 270 -1.11 23.60 0.33
N ALA A 271 -0.16 24.37 0.88
CA ALA A 271 0.94 24.95 0.12
C ALA A 271 2.04 23.93 -0.28
N GLU A 272 1.99 22.68 0.22
CA GLU A 272 2.94 21.62 -0.14
C GLU A 272 2.22 20.29 -0.38
N PRO A 273 1.94 19.93 -1.63
CA PRO A 273 1.19 18.73 -1.97
C PRO A 273 1.83 17.42 -1.47
N LEU A 274 3.17 17.34 -1.31
CA LEU A 274 3.84 16.17 -0.69
C LEU A 274 3.46 15.94 0.77
N VAL A 275 2.94 16.96 1.47
CA VAL A 275 2.46 16.84 2.84
C VAL A 275 0.95 16.70 2.84
N THR A 276 0.25 17.48 2.04
CA THR A 276 -1.22 17.44 1.93
C THR A 276 -1.73 16.06 1.52
N VAL A 277 -1.07 15.42 0.56
CA VAL A 277 -1.47 14.09 0.06
C VAL A 277 -1.42 13.01 1.15
N LEU A 278 -0.54 13.12 2.13
CA LEU A 278 -0.48 12.20 3.26
C LEU A 278 -1.75 12.29 4.12
N HIS A 279 -2.26 13.49 4.31
CA HIS A 279 -3.55 13.71 5.00
C HIS A 279 -4.72 13.20 4.17
N ALA A 280 -4.71 13.46 2.85
CA ALA A 280 -5.73 12.96 1.93
C ALA A 280 -5.74 11.43 1.87
N GLY A 281 -4.57 10.79 1.76
CA GLY A 281 -4.45 9.33 1.78
C GLY A 281 -4.92 8.71 3.10
N TYR A 282 -4.56 9.32 4.23
CA TYR A 282 -5.05 8.86 5.52
C TYR A 282 -6.55 9.08 5.72
N ALA A 283 -7.15 10.10 5.13
CA ALA A 283 -8.59 10.36 5.21
C ALA A 283 -9.42 9.20 4.65
N PHE A 284 -8.87 8.44 3.73
CA PHE A 284 -9.54 7.24 3.20
C PHE A 284 -9.61 6.08 4.21
N VAL A 285 -8.82 6.10 5.30
CA VAL A 285 -8.96 5.10 6.39
C VAL A 285 -10.31 5.27 7.10
N PRO A 286 -10.65 6.45 7.67
CA PRO A 286 -11.98 6.66 8.26
C PRO A 286 -13.10 6.58 7.22
N LEU A 287 -12.93 7.13 6.01
CA LEU A 287 -13.97 7.08 4.97
C LEU A 287 -14.33 5.65 4.59
N GLY A 288 -13.34 4.76 4.40
CA GLY A 288 -13.61 3.36 4.08
C GLY A 288 -14.25 2.60 5.24
N ALA A 289 -13.85 2.88 6.49
CA ALA A 289 -14.52 2.30 7.66
C ALA A 289 -16.00 2.72 7.75
N LEU A 290 -16.30 4.01 7.53
CA LEU A 290 -17.66 4.53 7.53
C LEU A 290 -18.49 4.01 6.34
N ALA A 291 -17.88 3.91 5.15
CA ALA A 291 -18.57 3.38 3.97
C ALA A 291 -18.91 1.89 4.12
N LEU A 292 -17.98 1.08 4.66
CA LEU A 292 -18.26 -0.33 4.98
C LEU A 292 -19.30 -0.45 6.09
N ALA A 293 -19.26 0.38 7.11
CA ALA A 293 -20.30 0.42 8.14
C ALA A 293 -21.67 0.74 7.55
N ALA A 294 -21.75 1.75 6.68
CA ALA A 294 -22.98 2.12 6.00
C ALA A 294 -23.51 0.96 5.14
N GLU A 295 -22.65 0.31 4.36
CA GLU A 295 -23.06 -0.83 3.52
C GLU A 295 -23.55 -2.03 4.33
N ILE A 296 -22.92 -2.30 5.50
CA ILE A 296 -23.33 -3.41 6.38
C ILE A 296 -24.66 -3.09 7.09
N LEU A 297 -24.85 -1.84 7.55
CA LEU A 297 -26.03 -1.43 8.32
C LEU A 297 -27.22 -1.02 7.43
N ALA A 298 -26.94 -0.55 6.22
CA ALA A 298 -27.90 -0.16 5.20
C ALA A 298 -27.44 -0.65 3.82
N PRO A 299 -27.65 -1.94 3.50
CA PRO A 299 -27.20 -2.55 2.25
C PRO A 299 -27.67 -1.79 1.01
N GLY A 300 -26.76 -1.64 0.04
CA GLY A 300 -27.00 -0.88 -1.18
C GLY A 300 -26.59 0.58 -1.12
N SER A 301 -26.00 1.05 0.00
CA SER A 301 -25.51 2.43 0.14
C SER A 301 -24.34 2.74 -0.80
N PHE A 302 -23.40 1.81 -0.96
CA PHE A 302 -22.19 1.93 -1.78
C PHE A 302 -21.92 0.71 -2.66
N GLY A 303 -22.61 -0.41 -2.41
CA GLY A 303 -22.17 -1.73 -2.83
C GLY A 303 -20.88 -2.16 -2.09
N MET A 304 -20.78 -3.42 -1.69
CA MET A 304 -19.64 -3.92 -0.89
C MET A 304 -18.29 -3.60 -1.53
N ALA A 305 -18.15 -3.84 -2.84
CA ALA A 305 -16.93 -3.54 -3.56
C ALA A 305 -16.63 -2.02 -3.62
N GLY A 306 -17.65 -1.17 -3.81
CA GLY A 306 -17.51 0.29 -3.78
C GLY A 306 -16.99 0.77 -2.43
N ALA A 307 -17.60 0.31 -1.33
CA ALA A 307 -17.18 0.63 0.03
C ALA A 307 -15.72 0.21 0.31
N GLN A 308 -15.33 -1.00 -0.08
CA GLN A 308 -13.96 -1.50 0.07
C GLN A 308 -12.93 -0.68 -0.71
N HIS A 309 -13.30 -0.08 -1.86
CA HIS A 309 -12.37 0.68 -2.68
C HIS A 309 -11.96 2.02 -2.07
N PHE A 310 -12.68 2.57 -1.08
CA PHE A 310 -12.13 3.65 -0.25
C PHE A 310 -10.85 3.21 0.47
N TRP A 311 -10.77 1.95 0.89
CA TRP A 311 -9.55 1.40 1.48
C TRP A 311 -8.54 0.97 0.41
N MET A 312 -8.98 0.17 -0.58
CA MET A 312 -8.09 -0.45 -1.58
C MET A 312 -7.44 0.60 -2.49
N ALA A 313 -8.24 1.45 -3.12
CA ALA A 313 -7.72 2.47 -4.02
C ALA A 313 -7.39 3.77 -3.26
N GLY A 314 -8.22 4.18 -2.30
CA GLY A 314 -8.04 5.42 -1.56
C GLY A 314 -6.90 5.32 -0.54
N ALA A 315 -7.10 4.62 0.57
CA ALA A 315 -6.11 4.55 1.63
C ALA A 315 -4.80 3.90 1.16
N ILE A 316 -4.88 2.71 0.56
CA ILE A 316 -3.69 2.00 0.10
C ILE A 316 -3.06 2.75 -1.08
N GLY A 317 -3.81 2.98 -2.16
CA GLY A 317 -3.26 3.59 -3.38
C GLY A 317 -2.65 4.97 -3.13
N LEU A 318 -3.38 5.88 -2.50
CA LEU A 318 -2.91 7.27 -2.32
C LEU A 318 -1.81 7.38 -1.26
N MET A 319 -1.90 6.62 -0.14
CA MET A 319 -0.85 6.67 0.88
C MET A 319 0.46 6.06 0.36
N THR A 320 0.38 4.98 -0.41
CA THR A 320 1.58 4.37 -0.99
C THR A 320 2.23 5.30 -2.01
N LEU A 321 1.49 5.93 -2.92
CA LEU A 321 2.04 6.93 -3.84
C LEU A 321 2.64 8.13 -3.09
N ALA A 322 1.99 8.61 -2.02
CA ALA A 322 2.52 9.69 -1.20
C ALA A 322 3.86 9.31 -0.54
N VAL A 323 3.98 8.08 -0.05
CA VAL A 323 5.24 7.58 0.53
C VAL A 323 6.28 7.34 -0.56
N MET A 324 5.91 6.72 -1.68
CA MET A 324 6.82 6.41 -2.78
C MET A 324 7.43 7.68 -3.39
N THR A 325 6.63 8.70 -3.67
CA THR A 325 7.11 9.98 -4.20
C THR A 325 8.05 10.68 -3.23
N ARG A 326 7.63 10.81 -1.96
CA ARG A 326 8.41 11.49 -0.94
C ARG A 326 9.71 10.76 -0.61
N ALA A 327 9.66 9.43 -0.45
CA ALA A 327 10.85 8.63 -0.16
C ALA A 327 11.83 8.64 -1.34
N THR A 328 11.35 8.55 -2.57
CA THR A 328 12.19 8.65 -3.76
C THR A 328 12.92 9.98 -3.80
N LEU A 329 12.23 11.11 -3.65
CA LEU A 329 12.87 12.43 -3.62
C LEU A 329 13.89 12.53 -2.47
N GLY A 330 13.50 12.15 -1.25
CA GLY A 330 14.35 12.27 -0.07
C GLY A 330 15.63 11.42 -0.14
N HIS A 331 15.52 10.16 -0.55
CA HIS A 331 16.67 9.25 -0.63
C HIS A 331 17.53 9.44 -1.87
N THR A 332 17.05 10.19 -2.87
CA THR A 332 17.86 10.55 -4.05
C THR A 332 18.43 11.97 -3.98
N GLY A 333 18.28 12.64 -2.82
CA GLY A 333 18.83 13.98 -2.58
C GLY A 333 18.12 15.10 -3.35
N GLN A 334 16.88 14.88 -3.76
CA GLN A 334 16.06 15.91 -4.39
C GLN A 334 15.34 16.78 -3.36
N ASP A 335 14.93 17.96 -3.76
CA ASP A 335 14.09 18.82 -2.92
C ASP A 335 12.75 18.16 -2.62
N LEU A 336 12.32 18.24 -1.35
CA LEU A 336 11.02 17.72 -0.90
C LEU A 336 9.88 18.69 -1.27
N ARG A 337 9.66 18.87 -2.59
CA ARG A 337 8.61 19.70 -3.16
C ARG A 337 7.92 18.95 -4.29
N ALA A 338 6.58 19.05 -4.32
CA ALA A 338 5.82 18.48 -5.42
C ALA A 338 5.95 19.37 -6.68
N GLY A 339 6.39 18.77 -7.77
CA GLY A 339 6.23 19.38 -9.10
C GLY A 339 4.84 19.14 -9.66
N GLY A 340 4.49 19.83 -10.77
CA GLY A 340 3.18 19.71 -11.42
C GLY A 340 2.81 18.26 -11.76
N GLY A 341 3.75 17.46 -12.27
CA GLY A 341 3.52 16.05 -12.57
C GLY A 341 3.18 15.22 -11.33
N THR A 342 3.79 15.53 -10.18
CA THR A 342 3.44 14.88 -8.90
C THR A 342 2.01 15.21 -8.45
N VAL A 343 1.58 16.44 -8.67
CA VAL A 343 0.19 16.85 -8.37
C VAL A 343 -0.80 16.10 -9.28
N VAL A 344 -0.48 15.96 -10.57
CA VAL A 344 -1.30 15.16 -11.51
C VAL A 344 -1.44 13.71 -11.06
N ILE A 345 -0.34 13.07 -10.59
CA ILE A 345 -0.37 11.71 -10.03
C ILE A 345 -1.41 11.60 -8.89
N TYR A 346 -1.40 12.54 -7.95
CA TYR A 346 -2.30 12.51 -6.80
C TYR A 346 -3.76 12.76 -7.19
N LEU A 347 -4.01 13.74 -8.05
CA LEU A 347 -5.35 14.07 -8.52
C LEU A 347 -5.94 12.92 -9.36
N ALA A 348 -5.15 12.34 -10.25
CA ALA A 348 -5.58 11.19 -11.04
C ALA A 348 -6.02 10.03 -10.12
N LEU A 349 -5.23 9.71 -9.09
CA LEU A 349 -5.62 8.63 -8.19
C LEU A 349 -6.88 8.96 -7.37
N ILE A 350 -7.04 10.20 -6.90
CA ILE A 350 -8.26 10.62 -6.19
C ILE A 350 -9.48 10.48 -7.11
N LEU A 351 -9.36 10.91 -8.37
CA LEU A 351 -10.44 10.76 -9.37
C LEU A 351 -10.74 9.28 -9.65
N SER A 352 -9.72 8.41 -9.69
CA SER A 352 -9.90 6.96 -9.82
C SER A 352 -10.75 6.40 -8.68
N VAL A 353 -10.48 6.80 -7.43
CA VAL A 353 -11.25 6.34 -6.26
C VAL A 353 -12.72 6.75 -6.39
N PHE A 354 -12.98 8.02 -6.66
CA PHE A 354 -14.36 8.51 -6.74
C PHE A 354 -15.13 7.91 -7.93
N ALA A 355 -14.49 7.74 -9.08
CA ALA A 355 -15.11 7.05 -10.20
C ALA A 355 -15.47 5.58 -9.83
N ARG A 356 -14.55 4.86 -9.15
CA ARG A 356 -14.82 3.48 -8.73
C ARG A 356 -15.95 3.37 -7.71
N VAL A 357 -16.03 4.30 -6.76
CA VAL A 357 -17.10 4.37 -5.77
C VAL A 357 -18.43 4.73 -6.44
N ALA A 358 -18.42 5.68 -7.37
CA ALA A 358 -19.61 6.06 -8.14
C ALA A 358 -20.22 4.87 -8.87
N GLY A 359 -19.39 3.98 -9.47
CA GLY A 359 -19.86 2.74 -10.08
C GLY A 359 -20.44 1.72 -9.09
N GLY A 360 -20.18 1.85 -7.79
CA GLY A 360 -20.84 1.08 -6.74
C GLY A 360 -22.18 1.68 -6.29
N VAL A 361 -22.26 3.01 -6.20
CA VAL A 361 -23.45 3.75 -5.80
C VAL A 361 -24.53 3.74 -6.91
N TRP A 362 -24.11 3.79 -8.17
CA TRP A 362 -24.98 3.76 -9.35
C TRP A 362 -24.62 2.55 -10.23
N PRO A 363 -25.20 1.37 -9.94
CA PRO A 363 -24.86 0.12 -10.65
C PRO A 363 -25.07 0.17 -12.16
N GLU A 364 -26.03 0.97 -12.66
CA GLU A 364 -26.28 1.20 -14.08
C GLU A 364 -25.11 1.86 -14.81
N PHE A 365 -24.26 2.61 -14.11
CA PHE A 365 -23.04 3.21 -14.64
C PHE A 365 -21.77 2.44 -14.24
N SER A 366 -21.88 1.26 -13.63
CA SER A 366 -20.74 0.52 -13.10
C SER A 366 -19.66 0.28 -14.16
N SER A 367 -20.04 -0.19 -15.35
CA SER A 367 -19.08 -0.49 -16.43
C SER A 367 -18.28 0.73 -16.90
N PRO A 368 -18.90 1.85 -17.31
CA PRO A 368 -18.14 3.05 -17.69
C PRO A 368 -17.35 3.63 -16.51
N MET A 369 -17.88 3.64 -15.30
CA MET A 369 -17.16 4.17 -14.14
C MET A 369 -15.94 3.32 -13.77
N ASN A 370 -16.01 2.00 -13.88
CA ASN A 370 -14.86 1.13 -13.68
C ASN A 370 -13.77 1.39 -14.73
N THR A 371 -14.17 1.63 -15.99
CA THR A 371 -13.22 1.99 -17.07
C THR A 371 -12.55 3.34 -16.79
N VAL A 372 -13.31 4.35 -16.41
CA VAL A 372 -12.79 5.68 -16.04
C VAL A 372 -11.85 5.57 -14.83
N ALA A 373 -12.23 4.80 -13.81
CA ALA A 373 -11.39 4.55 -12.64
C ALA A 373 -10.06 3.89 -13.03
N GLY A 374 -10.11 2.89 -13.92
CA GLY A 374 -8.93 2.19 -14.43
C GLY A 374 -8.00 3.11 -15.24
N LEU A 375 -8.56 4.00 -16.07
CA LEU A 375 -7.77 4.98 -16.82
C LEU A 375 -7.05 5.97 -15.89
N PHE A 376 -7.72 6.52 -14.88
CA PHE A 376 -7.09 7.41 -13.91
C PHE A 376 -6.07 6.70 -13.02
N TRP A 377 -6.31 5.44 -12.64
CA TRP A 377 -5.34 4.61 -11.94
C TRP A 377 -4.07 4.40 -12.77
N THR A 378 -4.24 3.99 -14.04
CA THR A 378 -3.13 3.79 -14.98
C THR A 378 -2.36 5.09 -15.21
N LEU A 379 -3.06 6.21 -15.34
CA LEU A 379 -2.43 7.54 -15.42
C LEU A 379 -1.59 7.83 -14.20
N ALA A 380 -2.10 7.60 -12.99
CA ALA A 380 -1.38 7.88 -11.74
C ALA A 380 -0.08 7.06 -11.63
N PHE A 381 -0.18 5.73 -11.74
CA PHE A 381 0.97 4.85 -11.57
C PHE A 381 1.92 4.86 -12.77
N GLY A 382 1.41 4.97 -13.99
CA GLY A 382 2.21 5.15 -15.19
C GLY A 382 3.00 6.46 -15.15
N SER A 383 2.36 7.57 -14.76
CA SER A 383 3.05 8.85 -14.57
C SER A 383 4.12 8.77 -13.47
N PHE A 384 3.87 8.05 -12.36
CA PHE A 384 4.91 7.81 -11.36
C PHE A 384 6.09 7.06 -11.95
N ALA A 385 5.87 5.96 -12.68
CA ALA A 385 6.93 5.18 -13.30
C ALA A 385 7.77 6.01 -14.29
N VAL A 386 7.14 6.90 -15.05
CA VAL A 386 7.84 7.77 -16.02
C VAL A 386 8.62 8.89 -15.29
N ILE A 387 7.97 9.62 -14.39
CA ILE A 387 8.55 10.82 -13.75
C ILE A 387 9.63 10.42 -12.75
N TYR A 388 9.40 9.38 -11.94
CA TYR A 388 10.31 8.96 -10.89
C TYR A 388 11.26 7.82 -11.33
N GLY A 389 10.99 7.16 -12.45
CA GLY A 389 11.80 6.05 -12.97
C GLY A 389 13.27 6.41 -13.15
N GLY A 390 13.56 7.59 -13.69
CA GLY A 390 14.94 8.06 -13.83
C GLY A 390 15.69 8.16 -12.50
N LEU A 391 15.01 8.56 -11.41
CA LEU A 391 15.59 8.63 -10.06
C LEU A 391 15.77 7.25 -9.44
N LEU A 392 14.92 6.28 -9.78
CA LEU A 392 14.96 4.92 -9.24
C LEU A 392 15.96 4.03 -9.95
N LEU A 393 16.15 4.22 -11.26
CA LEU A 393 17.00 3.38 -12.13
C LEU A 393 18.42 3.87 -12.23
N ARG A 394 18.71 5.14 -11.91
CA ARG A 394 20.05 5.74 -12.03
C ARG A 394 20.64 6.11 -10.68
N LEU A 395 21.94 6.03 -10.54
CA LEU A 395 22.63 6.66 -9.41
C LEU A 395 22.54 8.17 -9.55
N PRO A 396 22.43 8.93 -8.43
CA PRO A 396 22.60 10.36 -8.47
C PRO A 396 23.95 10.65 -9.16
N ALA A 397 23.97 11.61 -10.09
CA ALA A 397 25.22 12.10 -10.61
C ALA A 397 26.09 12.49 -9.40
N ALA A 398 27.26 11.90 -9.26
CA ALA A 398 28.20 12.27 -8.21
C ALA A 398 28.28 13.80 -8.25
N LYS A 399 27.97 14.49 -7.13
CA LYS A 399 28.31 15.91 -7.03
C LYS A 399 29.79 15.97 -7.34
N ARG A 400 30.12 16.44 -8.54
CA ARG A 400 31.52 16.78 -8.87
C ARG A 400 31.90 17.84 -7.86
N ILE A 401 32.71 17.44 -6.90
CA ILE A 401 33.39 18.32 -5.96
C ILE A 401 34.49 19.04 -6.74
#